data_9968b1190936ad6450fc5f2de5005da6
#
_entry.id   9968b1190936ad6450fc5f2de5005da6
#
_cell.length_a   1.000
_cell.length_b   1.000
_cell.length_c   1.000
_cell.angle_alpha   90.00
_cell.angle_beta   90.00
_cell.angle_gamma   90.00
#
_symmetry.space_group_name_H-M   'P 1'
#
loop_
_entity.id
_entity.type
_entity.pdbx_description
1 polymer ?
#
loop_
_entity_poly.entity_id
_entity_poly.type
_entity_poly.pdbx_seq_one_letter_code
_entity_poly.pdbx_strand_id
1 'polypeptide(L)'
;WKPTNRQTAFMKKRLPKEEDYYDIKTIAERIGNHGHSFLPATFEGLASKQENFEQCQLFGIDFDDEPDYEKIKKKLMEYHLPIVFSYHTFSSTPEHPKYRIILCHIVPITEKWLADMILKMLKKMFPEADKHCFETARLFYGGKGLIEFHEVIEETGENTFNVYNLIQEFEKFLYIHDSRNFSRNLKLFARNYKLNIHNNHFDIYEYNTQRGCISTDPNTNEEKIGSNIKYELYIPNTSSKIIFYELQEEAVKKESSSQRIRKKSAITIMK
;
A
#
# COMPACT_ATOMS: atom_id res chain seq x y z
N TRP A 1 -17.12 20.33 8.58
CA TRP A 1 -17.73 19.79 9.80
C TRP A 1 -17.03 18.48 10.21
N LYS A 2 -16.48 18.43 11.44
CA LYS A 2 -15.80 17.24 11.97
C LYS A 2 -16.82 16.37 12.71
N PRO A 3 -16.95 15.07 12.40
CA PRO A 3 -17.88 14.19 13.08
C PRO A 3 -17.57 14.07 14.57
N THR A 4 -18.62 13.92 15.40
CA THR A 4 -18.48 13.60 16.82
C THR A 4 -17.96 12.17 17.02
N ASN A 5 -17.41 11.85 18.19
CA ASN A 5 -16.97 10.48 18.50
C ASN A 5 -18.09 9.44 18.31
N ARG A 6 -19.35 9.80 18.61
CA ARG A 6 -20.51 8.91 18.40
C ARG A 6 -20.76 8.65 16.92
N GLN A 7 -20.65 9.68 16.09
CA GLN A 7 -20.80 9.55 14.63
C GLN A 7 -19.65 8.74 14.03
N THR A 8 -18.41 9.00 14.46
CA THR A 8 -17.25 8.21 14.06
C THR A 8 -17.40 6.73 14.41
N ALA A 9 -17.87 6.42 15.62
CA ALA A 9 -18.14 5.04 16.05
C ALA A 9 -19.26 4.38 15.21
N PHE A 10 -20.30 5.15 14.86
CA PHE A 10 -21.36 4.67 13.98
C PHE A 10 -20.83 4.37 12.56
N MET A 11 -20.03 5.28 12.00
CA MET A 11 -19.40 5.08 10.68
C MET A 11 -18.52 3.83 10.66
N LYS A 12 -17.68 3.62 11.68
CA LYS A 12 -16.83 2.42 11.80
C LYS A 12 -17.60 1.10 11.87
N LYS A 13 -18.85 1.12 12.35
CA LYS A 13 -19.74 -0.05 12.36
C LYS A 13 -20.48 -0.26 11.05
N ARG A 14 -20.74 0.82 10.33
CA ARG A 14 -21.50 0.78 9.09
C ARG A 14 -20.63 0.46 7.87
N LEU A 15 -19.47 1.07 7.79
CA LEU A 15 -18.58 0.97 6.63
C LEU A 15 -18.24 -0.48 6.22
N PRO A 16 -17.88 -1.40 7.13
CA PRO A 16 -17.59 -2.78 6.72
C PRO A 16 -18.75 -3.52 6.05
N LYS A 17 -19.96 -3.01 6.21
CA LYS A 17 -21.18 -3.58 5.56
C LYS A 17 -21.42 -3.02 4.16
N GLU A 18 -20.72 -1.96 3.80
CA GLU A 18 -20.84 -1.25 2.52
C GLU A 18 -19.59 -1.48 1.66
N GLU A 19 -18.90 -2.59 1.92
CA GLU A 19 -17.77 -3.02 1.11
C GLU A 19 -18.20 -3.29 -0.32
N ASP A 20 -17.41 -2.78 -1.26
CA ASP A 20 -17.61 -3.01 -2.68
C ASP A 20 -16.27 -2.82 -3.43
N TYR A 21 -16.24 -3.30 -4.67
CA TYR A 21 -15.09 -3.19 -5.56
C TYR A 21 -15.29 -2.05 -6.54
N TYR A 22 -14.38 -1.08 -6.50
CA TYR A 22 -14.39 0.07 -7.39
C TYR A 22 -13.07 0.17 -8.15
N ASP A 23 -13.13 0.69 -9.38
CA ASP A 23 -11.93 1.15 -10.05
C ASP A 23 -11.35 2.37 -9.31
N ILE A 24 -10.05 2.59 -9.47
CA ILE A 24 -9.33 3.62 -8.71
C ILE A 24 -9.80 5.04 -9.01
N LYS A 25 -10.27 5.30 -10.23
CA LYS A 25 -10.82 6.59 -10.62
C LYS A 25 -12.12 6.89 -9.88
N THR A 26 -13.02 5.90 -9.83
CA THR A 26 -14.27 6.01 -9.05
C THR A 26 -13.97 6.22 -7.56
N ILE A 27 -12.96 5.55 -7.02
CA ILE A 27 -12.49 5.74 -5.65
C ILE A 27 -12.02 7.18 -5.42
N ALA A 28 -11.13 7.67 -6.28
CA ALA A 28 -10.59 9.02 -6.18
C ALA A 28 -11.70 10.10 -6.25
N GLU A 29 -12.64 9.96 -7.21
CA GLU A 29 -13.78 10.87 -7.36
C GLU A 29 -14.69 10.88 -6.12
N ARG A 30 -15.09 9.72 -5.63
CA ARG A 30 -15.97 9.61 -4.45
C ARG A 30 -15.33 10.18 -3.21
N ILE A 31 -14.05 9.89 -2.98
CA ILE A 31 -13.32 10.35 -1.79
C ILE A 31 -12.92 11.80 -1.93
N GLY A 32 -12.25 12.17 -3.02
CA GLY A 32 -11.64 13.48 -3.21
C GLY A 32 -12.66 14.58 -3.48
N ASN A 33 -13.57 14.35 -4.42
CA ASN A 33 -14.52 15.37 -4.88
C ASN A 33 -15.88 15.30 -4.17
N HIS A 34 -16.37 14.07 -3.88
CA HIS A 34 -17.68 13.91 -3.24
C HIS A 34 -17.62 13.76 -1.72
N GLY A 35 -16.42 13.74 -1.15
CA GLY A 35 -16.21 13.78 0.30
C GLY A 35 -16.62 12.51 1.05
N HIS A 36 -16.69 11.34 0.37
CA HIS A 36 -17.03 10.10 1.01
C HIS A 36 -15.92 9.63 1.97
N SER A 37 -16.29 9.26 3.17
CA SER A 37 -15.38 8.63 4.11
C SER A 37 -15.12 7.18 3.73
N PHE A 38 -13.93 6.67 4.04
CA PHE A 38 -13.54 5.32 3.65
C PHE A 38 -12.63 4.65 4.67
N LEU A 39 -12.57 3.33 4.59
CA LEU A 39 -11.56 2.49 5.20
C LEU A 39 -10.67 1.93 4.08
N PRO A 40 -9.35 2.07 4.13
CA PRO A 40 -8.45 1.56 3.08
C PRO A 40 -8.30 0.04 3.11
N ALA A 41 -8.87 -0.62 4.12
CA ALA A 41 -8.87 -2.06 4.29
C ALA A 41 -10.29 -2.60 4.37
N THR A 42 -10.48 -3.88 4.02
CA THR A 42 -11.69 -4.66 4.28
C THR A 42 -11.54 -5.48 5.55
N PHE A 43 -12.65 -5.88 6.15
CA PHE A 43 -12.67 -6.52 7.45
C PHE A 43 -13.70 -7.64 7.48
N GLU A 44 -13.33 -8.81 7.98
CA GLU A 44 -14.30 -9.87 8.26
C GLU A 44 -15.32 -9.42 9.29
N GLY A 45 -16.61 -9.70 9.00
CA GLY A 45 -17.72 -9.39 9.91
C GLY A 45 -18.16 -7.93 9.90
N LEU A 46 -18.61 -7.42 11.04
CA LEU A 46 -19.37 -6.17 11.12
C LEU A 46 -18.63 -5.00 11.79
N ALA A 47 -17.33 -5.12 11.99
CA ALA A 47 -16.56 -4.09 12.68
C ALA A 47 -15.15 -3.93 12.12
N SER A 48 -14.77 -2.68 11.83
CA SER A 48 -13.40 -2.32 11.44
C SER A 48 -12.45 -2.37 12.64
N LYS A 49 -12.16 -3.59 13.09
CA LYS A 49 -11.17 -3.86 14.12
C LYS A 49 -9.95 -4.50 13.50
N GLN A 50 -8.78 -4.23 14.07
CA GLN A 50 -7.52 -4.78 13.56
C GLN A 50 -7.47 -6.32 13.53
N GLU A 51 -8.16 -6.98 14.47
CA GLU A 51 -8.29 -8.43 14.55
C GLU A 51 -9.10 -9.04 13.40
N ASN A 52 -9.96 -8.24 12.77
CA ASN A 52 -10.83 -8.65 11.66
C ASN A 52 -10.27 -8.23 10.30
N PHE A 53 -9.02 -7.77 10.24
CA PHE A 53 -8.39 -7.36 8.99
C PHE A 53 -8.43 -8.49 7.97
N GLU A 54 -8.91 -8.20 6.78
CA GLU A 54 -8.99 -9.13 5.66
C GLU A 54 -7.95 -8.78 4.59
N GLN A 55 -8.02 -7.58 4.04
CA GLN A 55 -7.05 -7.11 3.06
C GLN A 55 -6.99 -5.58 2.98
N CYS A 56 -5.89 -5.05 2.42
CA CYS A 56 -5.78 -3.67 1.97
C CYS A 56 -4.90 -3.58 0.73
N GLN A 57 -5.14 -2.55 -0.08
CA GLN A 57 -4.29 -2.23 -1.22
C GLN A 57 -3.93 -0.74 -1.24
N LEU A 58 -4.74 0.09 -0.60
CA LEU A 58 -4.52 1.53 -0.50
C LEU A 58 -3.88 1.91 0.83
N PHE A 59 -2.96 2.85 0.80
CA PHE A 59 -2.25 3.38 1.95
C PHE A 59 -2.37 4.91 1.97
N GLY A 60 -3.02 5.45 3.00
CA GLY A 60 -3.23 6.88 3.14
C GLY A 60 -2.21 7.52 4.07
N ILE A 61 -1.65 8.64 3.66
CA ILE A 61 -0.75 9.48 4.45
C ILE A 61 -1.41 10.85 4.63
N ASP A 62 -1.67 11.24 5.87
CA ASP A 62 -2.37 12.48 6.24
C ASP A 62 -1.39 13.56 6.69
N PHE A 63 -1.53 14.76 6.15
CA PHE A 63 -0.66 15.89 6.43
C PHE A 63 -1.50 17.06 6.96
N ASP A 64 -1.48 17.22 8.28
CA ASP A 64 -2.30 18.20 9.01
C ASP A 64 -1.50 19.45 9.43
N ASP A 65 -0.15 19.34 9.53
CA ASP A 65 0.72 20.43 10.00
C ASP A 65 1.33 21.25 8.85
N GLU A 66 0.60 21.36 7.73
CA GLU A 66 0.90 22.25 6.60
C GLU A 66 2.27 22.04 5.93
N PRO A 67 2.78 20.81 5.76
CA PRO A 67 4.01 20.64 5.01
C PRO A 67 3.78 20.99 3.54
N ASP A 68 4.83 21.54 2.93
CA ASP A 68 4.82 21.90 1.52
C ASP A 68 4.55 20.66 0.65
N TYR A 69 3.45 20.69 -0.09
CA TYR A 69 2.99 19.58 -0.93
C TYR A 69 4.04 19.14 -1.95
N GLU A 70 4.68 20.08 -2.63
CA GLU A 70 5.69 19.77 -3.66
C GLU A 70 6.95 19.13 -3.06
N LYS A 71 7.33 19.52 -1.85
CA LYS A 71 8.44 18.86 -1.14
C LYS A 71 8.10 17.43 -0.75
N ILE A 72 6.87 17.18 -0.28
CA ILE A 72 6.43 15.82 0.04
C ILE A 72 6.31 14.97 -1.22
N LYS A 73 5.76 15.52 -2.30
CA LYS A 73 5.67 14.85 -3.60
C LYS A 73 7.06 14.46 -4.12
N LYS A 74 8.02 15.40 -4.09
CA LYS A 74 9.41 15.11 -4.47
C LYS A 74 10.02 13.99 -3.63
N LYS A 75 9.81 14.02 -2.32
CA LYS A 75 10.28 12.98 -1.38
C LYS A 75 9.67 11.61 -1.68
N LEU A 76 8.37 11.54 -2.02
CA LEU A 76 7.71 10.31 -2.45
C LEU A 76 8.34 9.77 -3.75
N MET A 77 8.60 10.64 -4.72
CA MET A 77 9.27 10.25 -5.98
C MET A 77 10.69 9.72 -5.73
N GLU A 78 11.45 10.35 -4.83
CA GLU A 78 12.80 9.89 -4.43
C GLU A 78 12.79 8.50 -3.81
N TYR A 79 11.69 8.11 -3.16
CA TYR A 79 11.50 6.78 -2.57
C TYR A 79 10.70 5.81 -3.48
N HIS A 80 10.50 6.15 -4.74
CA HIS A 80 9.75 5.33 -5.71
C HIS A 80 8.35 4.95 -5.20
N LEU A 81 7.68 5.91 -4.54
CA LEU A 81 6.32 5.79 -4.02
C LEU A 81 5.37 6.68 -4.84
N PRO A 82 4.83 6.19 -5.95
CA PRO A 82 3.97 6.99 -6.81
C PRO A 82 2.65 7.33 -6.11
N ILE A 83 2.22 8.56 -6.29
CA ILE A 83 0.91 9.04 -5.83
C ILE A 83 -0.15 8.52 -6.80
N VAL A 84 -1.20 7.88 -6.28
CA VAL A 84 -2.35 7.50 -7.11
C VAL A 84 -3.35 8.64 -7.15
N PHE A 85 -3.69 9.18 -5.99
CA PHE A 85 -4.43 10.44 -5.92
C PHE A 85 -4.15 11.15 -4.60
N SER A 86 -4.40 12.45 -4.61
CA SER A 86 -4.33 13.26 -3.41
C SER A 86 -5.49 14.27 -3.39
N TYR A 87 -5.85 14.72 -2.21
CA TYR A 87 -6.97 15.62 -2.04
C TYR A 87 -6.85 16.51 -0.82
N HIS A 88 -7.49 17.69 -0.89
CA HIS A 88 -7.66 18.57 0.26
C HIS A 88 -8.64 17.97 1.27
N THR A 89 -8.24 17.86 2.54
CA THR A 89 -9.14 17.43 3.61
C THR A 89 -10.22 18.48 3.89
N PHE A 90 -11.32 18.11 4.56
CA PHE A 90 -12.40 19.07 4.88
C PHE A 90 -11.94 20.26 5.73
N SER A 91 -10.91 20.07 6.57
CA SER A 91 -10.36 21.11 7.43
C SER A 91 -9.30 21.98 6.75
N SER A 92 -8.94 21.68 5.51
CA SER A 92 -7.97 22.48 4.75
C SER A 92 -8.54 23.85 4.40
N THR A 93 -7.75 24.90 4.55
CA THR A 93 -8.03 26.24 4.06
C THR A 93 -6.86 26.76 3.23
N PRO A 94 -7.00 27.84 2.43
CA PRO A 94 -5.87 28.42 1.72
C PRO A 94 -4.72 28.84 2.64
N GLU A 95 -5.05 29.32 3.86
CA GLU A 95 -4.11 29.79 4.87
C GLU A 95 -3.46 28.60 5.62
N HIS A 96 -4.19 27.49 5.74
CA HIS A 96 -3.80 26.27 6.46
C HIS A 96 -4.08 25.05 5.59
N PRO A 97 -3.26 24.81 4.55
CA PRO A 97 -3.47 23.70 3.63
C PRO A 97 -3.24 22.35 4.32
N LYS A 98 -4.25 21.51 4.28
CA LYS A 98 -4.21 20.13 4.78
C LYS A 98 -4.61 19.19 3.66
N TYR A 99 -3.84 18.13 3.51
CA TYR A 99 -4.06 17.21 2.40
C TYR A 99 -3.77 15.77 2.79
N ARG A 100 -4.29 14.88 1.98
CA ARG A 100 -4.02 13.44 2.08
C ARG A 100 -3.54 12.91 0.76
N ILE A 101 -2.52 12.06 0.83
CA ILE A 101 -1.93 11.35 -0.30
C ILE A 101 -2.30 9.88 -0.17
N ILE A 102 -2.72 9.28 -1.27
CA ILE A 102 -3.06 7.86 -1.36
C ILE A 102 -2.08 7.16 -2.29
N LEU A 103 -1.46 6.12 -1.76
CA LEU A 103 -0.59 5.21 -2.48
C LEU A 103 -1.35 3.90 -2.71
N CYS A 104 -1.04 3.20 -3.80
CA CYS A 104 -1.61 1.89 -4.11
C CYS A 104 -0.51 0.83 -4.19
N HIS A 105 -0.66 -0.26 -3.45
CA HIS A 105 0.22 -1.42 -3.61
C HIS A 105 -0.20 -2.21 -4.86
N ILE A 106 0.78 -2.80 -5.56
CA ILE A 106 0.55 -3.49 -6.84
C ILE A 106 -0.47 -4.64 -6.75
N VAL A 107 -0.58 -5.28 -5.59
CA VAL A 107 -1.55 -6.35 -5.31
C VAL A 107 -2.20 -6.14 -3.94
N PRO A 108 -3.41 -6.68 -3.70
CA PRO A 108 -3.99 -6.69 -2.36
C PRO A 108 -3.09 -7.40 -1.35
N ILE A 109 -2.92 -6.79 -0.17
CA ILE A 109 -2.19 -7.33 0.96
C ILE A 109 -3.21 -8.01 1.89
N THR A 110 -3.15 -9.31 2.01
CA THR A 110 -4.04 -10.12 2.87
C THR A 110 -3.44 -10.42 4.23
N GLU A 111 -2.12 -10.24 4.37
CA GLU A 111 -1.41 -10.49 5.61
C GLU A 111 -1.32 -9.20 6.45
N LYS A 112 -2.04 -9.17 7.57
CA LYS A 112 -2.07 -7.99 8.45
C LYS A 112 -0.68 -7.53 8.89
N TRP A 113 0.21 -8.46 9.26
CA TRP A 113 1.56 -8.11 9.70
C TRP A 113 2.36 -7.38 8.62
N LEU A 114 2.13 -7.73 7.34
CA LEU A 114 2.78 -7.07 6.20
C LEU A 114 2.23 -5.65 5.99
N ALA A 115 0.90 -5.49 6.08
CA ALA A 115 0.27 -4.16 6.04
C ALA A 115 0.78 -3.26 7.18
N ASP A 116 0.87 -3.80 8.41
CA ASP A 116 1.41 -3.08 9.57
C ASP A 116 2.90 -2.70 9.37
N MET A 117 3.68 -3.58 8.74
CA MET A 117 5.08 -3.32 8.40
C MET A 117 5.22 -2.17 7.40
N ILE A 118 4.43 -2.19 6.32
CA ILE A 118 4.38 -1.11 5.33
C ILE A 118 4.05 0.22 6.01
N LEU A 119 2.98 0.26 6.79
CA LEU A 119 2.57 1.46 7.54
C LEU A 119 3.66 1.95 8.49
N LYS A 120 4.41 1.05 9.11
CA LYS A 120 5.51 1.41 10.01
C LYS A 120 6.72 1.98 9.27
N MET A 121 7.04 1.46 8.08
CA MET A 121 8.07 2.03 7.21
C MET A 121 7.68 3.43 6.76
N LEU A 122 6.47 3.60 6.22
CA LEU A 122 5.94 4.90 5.82
C LEU A 122 5.96 5.92 6.97
N LYS A 123 5.52 5.51 8.18
CA LYS A 123 5.56 6.37 9.38
C LYS A 123 6.96 6.86 9.72
N LYS A 124 7.99 6.05 9.51
CA LYS A 124 9.37 6.46 9.77
C LYS A 124 9.93 7.35 8.66
N MET A 125 9.56 7.05 7.41
CA MET A 125 10.02 7.80 6.24
C MET A 125 9.34 9.18 6.14
N PHE A 126 8.11 9.33 6.65
CA PHE A 126 7.33 10.56 6.61
C PHE A 126 6.98 11.04 8.03
N PRO A 127 7.97 11.54 8.82
CA PRO A 127 7.73 12.06 10.16
C PRO A 127 6.86 13.32 10.18
N GLU A 128 6.70 14.00 9.03
CA GLU A 128 5.85 15.17 8.83
C GLU A 128 4.35 14.83 8.82
N ALA A 129 4.01 13.54 8.63
CA ALA A 129 2.62 13.09 8.57
C ALA A 129 2.00 12.92 9.97
N ASP A 130 0.67 13.01 10.04
CA ASP A 130 -0.05 12.67 11.28
C ASP A 130 0.27 11.23 11.70
N LYS A 131 0.90 11.10 12.87
CA LYS A 131 1.32 9.80 13.43
C LYS A 131 0.16 8.80 13.63
N HIS A 132 -1.08 9.26 13.63
CA HIS A 132 -2.28 8.45 13.81
C HIS A 132 -2.87 7.92 12.49
N CYS A 133 -2.38 8.33 11.32
CA CYS A 133 -2.87 7.80 10.05
C CYS A 133 -2.34 6.39 9.73
N PHE A 134 -1.30 5.92 10.41
CA PHE A 134 -0.61 4.67 10.10
C PHE A 134 -1.18 3.45 10.87
N GLU A 135 -2.47 3.20 10.67
CA GLU A 135 -3.20 2.06 11.24
C GLU A 135 -4.09 1.43 10.19
N THR A 136 -4.12 0.09 10.08
CA THR A 136 -4.94 -0.65 9.10
C THR A 136 -6.44 -0.38 9.25
N ALA A 137 -6.92 -0.17 10.47
CA ALA A 137 -8.32 0.16 10.77
C ALA A 137 -8.60 1.67 10.84
N ARG A 138 -7.76 2.49 10.20
CA ARG A 138 -7.95 3.95 10.19
C ARG A 138 -9.13 4.32 9.32
N LEU A 139 -10.11 5.00 9.91
CA LEU A 139 -11.16 5.68 9.17
C LEU A 139 -10.60 7.01 8.64
N PHE A 140 -10.63 7.18 7.34
CA PHE A 140 -10.33 8.44 6.68
C PHE A 140 -11.61 9.15 6.25
N TYR A 141 -11.67 10.45 6.52
CA TYR A 141 -12.72 11.29 5.98
C TYR A 141 -12.36 11.72 4.57
N GLY A 142 -13.34 11.85 3.70
CA GLY A 142 -13.13 12.34 2.35
C GLY A 142 -12.69 13.78 2.29
N GLY A 143 -12.57 14.29 1.09
CA GLY A 143 -12.05 15.62 0.79
C GLY A 143 -13.10 16.58 0.25
N LYS A 144 -12.61 17.75 -0.13
CA LYS A 144 -13.39 18.81 -0.79
C LYS A 144 -12.81 19.23 -2.15
N GLY A 145 -11.98 18.38 -2.73
CA GLY A 145 -11.38 18.56 -4.03
C GLY A 145 -10.12 17.71 -4.20
N LEU A 146 -10.00 17.06 -5.34
CA LEU A 146 -8.77 16.40 -5.75
C LEU A 146 -7.68 17.45 -6.02
N ILE A 147 -6.43 17.13 -5.64
CA ILE A 147 -5.24 17.89 -6.01
C ILE A 147 -4.65 17.28 -7.28
N GLU A 148 -4.46 15.95 -7.29
CA GLU A 148 -4.02 15.22 -8.48
C GLU A 148 -4.58 13.79 -8.48
N PHE A 149 -4.60 13.21 -9.67
CA PHE A 149 -4.99 11.82 -9.92
C PHE A 149 -4.10 11.23 -10.99
N HIS A 150 -3.60 10.02 -10.76
CA HIS A 150 -2.83 9.23 -11.71
C HIS A 150 -3.52 7.88 -11.88
N GLU A 151 -3.76 7.51 -13.12
CA GLU A 151 -4.39 6.23 -13.43
C GLU A 151 -3.43 5.08 -13.11
N VAL A 152 -3.96 4.05 -12.46
CA VAL A 152 -3.23 2.80 -12.24
C VAL A 152 -3.41 1.91 -13.46
N ILE A 153 -2.30 1.58 -14.10
CA ILE A 153 -2.30 0.64 -15.23
C ILE A 153 -2.09 -0.75 -14.66
N GLU A 154 -3.17 -1.53 -14.57
CA GLU A 154 -3.15 -2.85 -13.91
C GLU A 154 -2.17 -3.82 -14.60
N GLU A 155 -2.02 -3.72 -15.93
CA GLU A 155 -1.17 -4.61 -16.71
C GLU A 155 0.33 -4.41 -16.42
N THR A 156 0.75 -3.18 -16.17
CA THR A 156 2.16 -2.83 -15.93
C THR A 156 2.47 -2.55 -14.47
N GLY A 157 1.44 -2.33 -13.65
CA GLY A 157 1.60 -1.84 -12.29
C GLY A 157 2.04 -0.37 -12.20
N GLU A 158 1.94 0.38 -13.30
CA GLU A 158 2.28 1.80 -13.30
C GLU A 158 1.45 2.58 -12.28
N ASN A 159 2.08 3.53 -11.61
CA ASN A 159 1.53 4.29 -10.48
C ASN A 159 1.19 3.43 -9.25
N THR A 160 1.79 2.24 -9.12
CA THR A 160 1.74 1.43 -7.91
C THR A 160 3.13 1.26 -7.30
N PHE A 161 3.17 0.91 -6.02
CA PHE A 161 4.42 0.48 -5.38
C PHE A 161 4.34 -1.01 -5.01
N ASN A 162 5.50 -1.64 -4.84
CA ASN A 162 5.59 -2.96 -4.23
C ASN A 162 6.40 -2.92 -2.94
N VAL A 163 6.15 -3.88 -2.05
CA VAL A 163 6.80 -3.92 -0.74
C VAL A 163 8.30 -4.19 -0.83
N TYR A 164 8.77 -4.89 -1.87
CA TYR A 164 10.18 -5.17 -2.08
C TYR A 164 10.97 -3.85 -2.29
N ASN A 165 10.53 -3.02 -3.22
CA ASN A 165 11.13 -1.72 -3.47
C ASN A 165 11.04 -0.82 -2.23
N LEU A 166 9.89 -0.83 -1.53
CA LEU A 166 9.72 -0.05 -0.31
C LEU A 166 10.72 -0.47 0.78
N ILE A 167 10.99 -1.76 0.94
CA ILE A 167 11.99 -2.25 1.91
C ILE A 167 13.40 -1.77 1.53
N GLN A 168 13.77 -1.82 0.27
CA GLN A 168 15.07 -1.31 -0.20
C GLN A 168 15.20 0.20 0.05
N GLU A 169 14.16 0.97 -0.26
CA GLU A 169 14.17 2.42 0.01
C GLU A 169 14.18 2.71 1.51
N PHE A 170 13.52 1.89 2.32
CA PHE A 170 13.57 2.01 3.77
C PHE A 170 14.96 1.70 4.35
N GLU A 171 15.67 0.72 3.81
CA GLU A 171 17.07 0.47 4.20
C GLU A 171 17.97 1.67 3.86
N LYS A 172 17.86 2.22 2.65
CA LYS A 172 18.58 3.44 2.25
C LYS A 172 18.24 4.61 3.19
N PHE A 173 16.94 4.80 3.50
CA PHE A 173 16.49 5.80 4.47
C PHE A 173 17.16 5.64 5.82
N LEU A 174 17.17 4.43 6.39
CA LEU A 174 17.83 4.17 7.69
C LEU A 174 19.34 4.47 7.63
N TYR A 175 20.01 4.13 6.55
CA TYR A 175 21.43 4.39 6.36
C TYR A 175 21.73 5.89 6.26
N ILE A 176 20.97 6.63 5.48
CA ILE A 176 21.17 8.07 5.26
C ILE A 176 20.90 8.87 6.54
N HIS A 177 19.81 8.57 7.23
CA HIS A 177 19.36 9.37 8.38
C HIS A 177 20.03 8.99 9.70
N ASP A 178 20.54 7.75 9.85
CA ASP A 178 21.21 7.31 11.06
C ASP A 178 22.27 6.22 10.78
N SER A 179 23.27 6.56 10.00
CA SER A 179 24.34 5.62 9.60
C SER A 179 25.07 4.99 10.79
N ARG A 180 25.20 5.72 11.90
CA ARG A 180 25.88 5.22 13.12
C ARG A 180 25.11 4.09 13.80
N ASN A 181 23.80 4.15 13.75
CA ASN A 181 22.92 3.14 14.36
C ASN A 181 22.23 2.25 13.31
N PHE A 182 22.62 2.33 12.06
CA PHE A 182 21.97 1.60 10.96
C PHE A 182 21.76 0.12 11.29
N SER A 183 22.81 -0.62 11.61
CA SER A 183 22.72 -2.05 11.93
C SER A 183 21.82 -2.34 13.14
N ARG A 184 21.84 -1.46 14.16
CA ARG A 184 20.95 -1.57 15.32
C ARG A 184 19.50 -1.34 14.94
N ASN A 185 19.23 -0.29 14.18
CA ASN A 185 17.87 0.07 13.73
C ASN A 185 17.29 -1.02 12.82
N LEU A 186 18.10 -1.55 11.90
CA LEU A 186 17.74 -2.65 11.03
C LEU A 186 17.36 -3.89 11.84
N LYS A 187 18.22 -4.32 12.78
CA LYS A 187 17.97 -5.47 13.66
C LYS A 187 16.73 -5.29 14.53
N LEU A 188 16.51 -4.09 15.05
CA LEU A 188 15.31 -3.79 15.85
C LEU A 188 14.04 -3.89 15.01
N PHE A 189 14.06 -3.36 13.79
CA PHE A 189 12.94 -3.46 12.87
C PHE A 189 12.67 -4.91 12.47
N ALA A 190 13.71 -5.63 12.05
CA ALA A 190 13.61 -7.05 11.70
C ALA A 190 13.02 -7.90 12.82
N ARG A 191 13.47 -7.70 14.05
CA ARG A 191 12.94 -8.42 15.22
C ARG A 191 11.45 -8.17 15.43
N ASN A 192 11.00 -6.94 15.25
CA ASN A 192 9.60 -6.56 15.45
C ASN A 192 8.67 -7.20 14.41
N TYR A 193 9.18 -7.43 13.20
CA TYR A 193 8.40 -8.02 12.10
C TYR A 193 8.86 -9.42 11.71
N LYS A 194 9.72 -10.04 12.53
CA LYS A 194 10.24 -11.41 12.30
C LYS A 194 10.89 -11.59 10.95
N LEU A 195 11.58 -10.55 10.46
CA LEU A 195 12.35 -10.61 9.23
C LEU A 195 13.74 -11.19 9.50
N ASN A 196 14.29 -11.92 8.54
CA ASN A 196 15.68 -12.31 8.55
C ASN A 196 16.57 -11.15 8.08
N ILE A 197 17.81 -11.17 8.56
CA ILE A 197 18.85 -10.24 8.10
C ILE A 197 20.04 -11.06 7.62
N HIS A 198 20.49 -10.76 6.41
CA HIS A 198 21.73 -11.27 5.87
C HIS A 198 22.63 -10.12 5.43
N ASN A 199 23.91 -10.13 5.86
CA ASN A 199 24.88 -9.07 5.52
C ASN A 199 24.42 -7.63 5.76
N ASN A 200 23.68 -7.35 6.84
CA ASN A 200 23.04 -6.07 7.14
C ASN A 200 21.97 -5.61 6.13
N HIS A 201 21.34 -6.54 5.45
CA HIS A 201 20.16 -6.31 4.61
C HIS A 201 19.01 -7.20 5.06
N PHE A 202 17.76 -6.76 4.84
CA PHE A 202 16.63 -7.65 5.00
C PHE A 202 16.71 -8.78 3.97
N ASP A 203 16.49 -10.00 4.45
CA ASP A 203 16.56 -11.20 3.62
C ASP A 203 15.29 -11.31 2.77
N ILE A 204 15.37 -10.78 1.57
CA ILE A 204 14.30 -10.81 0.58
C ILE A 204 14.86 -11.49 -0.64
N TYR A 205 14.28 -12.62 -0.99
CA TYR A 205 14.73 -13.39 -2.15
C TYR A 205 14.05 -12.89 -3.42
N GLU A 206 14.87 -12.41 -4.35
CA GLU A 206 14.47 -12.23 -5.73
C GLU A 206 14.60 -13.57 -6.46
N TYR A 207 13.49 -14.15 -6.88
CA TYR A 207 13.52 -15.44 -7.56
C TYR A 207 13.86 -15.22 -9.04
N ASN A 208 15.15 -15.33 -9.35
CA ASN A 208 15.72 -15.53 -10.68
C ASN A 208 15.30 -14.53 -11.76
N THR A 209 15.66 -13.26 -11.56
CA THR A 209 15.37 -12.16 -12.49
C THR A 209 16.08 -12.25 -13.84
N GLN A 210 17.18 -12.99 -13.94
CA GLN A 210 17.98 -13.05 -15.16
C GLN A 210 17.53 -14.13 -16.18
N ARG A 211 16.67 -15.06 -15.79
CA ARG A 211 16.25 -16.19 -16.67
C ARG A 211 14.76 -16.31 -16.89
N GLY A 212 13.93 -15.42 -16.36
CA GLY A 212 12.50 -15.67 -16.30
C GLY A 212 12.18 -16.89 -15.41
N CYS A 213 11.02 -16.94 -14.76
CA CYS A 213 10.62 -18.16 -14.06
C CYS A 213 10.46 -19.27 -15.09
N ILE A 214 11.38 -20.22 -15.08
CA ILE A 214 11.21 -21.48 -15.83
C ILE A 214 10.25 -22.32 -14.98
N SER A 215 8.98 -22.34 -15.35
CA SER A 215 8.05 -23.30 -14.81
C SER A 215 7.95 -24.48 -15.79
N THR A 216 8.30 -25.66 -15.32
CA THR A 216 8.03 -26.88 -16.07
C THR A 216 6.56 -27.22 -15.90
N ASP A 217 5.81 -27.32 -16.97
CA ASP A 217 4.45 -27.86 -16.91
C ASP A 217 4.56 -29.34 -16.48
N PRO A 218 3.98 -29.73 -15.35
CA PRO A 218 4.11 -31.10 -14.84
C PRO A 218 3.48 -32.16 -15.79
N ASN A 219 2.67 -31.76 -16.75
CA ASN A 219 2.00 -32.66 -17.68
C ASN A 219 2.73 -32.78 -19.03
N THR A 220 3.49 -31.76 -19.43
CA THR A 220 4.13 -31.75 -20.76
C THR A 220 5.64 -31.72 -20.72
N ASN A 221 6.25 -31.52 -19.55
CA ASN A 221 7.69 -31.27 -19.39
C ASN A 221 8.25 -30.11 -20.24
N GLU A 222 7.38 -29.23 -20.78
CA GLU A 222 7.80 -28.07 -21.51
C GLU A 222 8.18 -26.94 -20.57
N GLU A 223 9.36 -26.35 -20.76
CA GLU A 223 9.80 -25.16 -20.07
C GLU A 223 9.05 -23.95 -20.61
N LYS A 224 8.17 -23.34 -19.79
CA LYS A 224 7.57 -22.05 -20.09
C LYS A 224 8.41 -20.97 -19.46
N ILE A 225 9.01 -20.15 -20.28
CA ILE A 225 9.66 -18.90 -19.84
C ILE A 225 8.55 -17.91 -19.52
N GLY A 226 8.24 -17.77 -18.24
CA GLY A 226 7.33 -16.74 -17.75
C GLY A 226 8.10 -15.42 -17.56
N SER A 227 7.52 -14.32 -18.04
CA SER A 227 8.07 -12.96 -17.89
C SER A 227 7.73 -12.33 -16.55
N ASN A 228 7.37 -13.09 -15.53
CA ASN A 228 6.99 -12.60 -14.22
C ASN A 228 8.20 -12.57 -13.28
N ILE A 229 8.50 -11.41 -12.73
CA ILE A 229 9.42 -11.29 -11.60
C ILE A 229 8.66 -11.73 -10.36
N LYS A 230 9.22 -12.69 -9.64
CA LYS A 230 8.64 -13.22 -8.42
C LYS A 230 9.49 -12.79 -7.23
N TYR A 231 8.89 -12.10 -6.30
CA TYR A 231 9.52 -11.73 -5.03
C TYR A 231 8.97 -12.62 -3.91
N GLU A 232 9.83 -13.21 -3.11
CA GLU A 232 9.45 -14.01 -1.96
C GLU A 232 9.91 -13.32 -0.68
N LEU A 233 8.96 -13.01 0.20
CA LEU A 233 9.25 -12.59 1.54
C LEU A 233 9.18 -13.81 2.46
N TYR A 234 10.33 -14.20 3.02
CA TYR A 234 10.42 -15.35 3.90
C TYR A 234 9.92 -15.01 5.31
N ILE A 235 8.99 -15.78 5.81
CA ILE A 235 8.48 -15.65 7.19
C ILE A 235 9.24 -16.61 8.08
N PRO A 236 10.11 -16.13 9.00
CA PRO A 236 10.88 -16.99 9.89
C PRO A 236 9.97 -17.91 10.73
N ASN A 237 10.41 -19.13 10.93
CA ASN A 237 9.72 -20.15 11.74
C ASN A 237 8.33 -20.57 11.24
N THR A 238 8.01 -20.33 9.99
CA THR A 238 6.80 -20.84 9.33
C THR A 238 7.19 -21.47 7.99
N SER A 239 6.38 -22.40 7.50
CA SER A 239 6.48 -22.90 6.12
C SER A 239 5.81 -21.93 5.12
N SER A 240 5.22 -20.84 5.62
CA SER A 240 4.51 -19.88 4.82
C SER A 240 5.47 -18.85 4.24
N LYS A 241 5.24 -18.46 3.00
CA LYS A 241 5.96 -17.39 2.31
C LYS A 241 4.94 -16.53 1.56
N ILE A 242 5.24 -15.24 1.49
CA ILE A 242 4.45 -14.32 0.70
C ILE A 242 5.14 -14.17 -0.64
N ILE A 243 4.39 -14.35 -1.70
CA ILE A 243 4.89 -14.30 -3.06
C ILE A 243 4.26 -13.08 -3.74
N PHE A 244 5.11 -12.21 -4.26
CA PHE A 244 4.72 -11.08 -5.08
C PHE A 244 5.12 -11.35 -6.52
N TYR A 245 4.23 -11.01 -7.44
CA TYR A 245 4.49 -11.10 -8.87
C TYR A 245 4.46 -9.70 -9.47
N GLU A 246 5.49 -9.35 -10.21
CA GLU A 246 5.49 -8.20 -11.07
C GLU A 246 5.30 -8.69 -12.51
N LEU A 247 4.24 -8.22 -13.18
CA LEU A 247 3.94 -8.59 -14.57
C LEU A 247 4.81 -7.73 -15.50
N GLN A 248 5.57 -8.37 -16.38
CA GLN A 248 6.25 -7.68 -17.47
C GLN A 248 5.36 -7.64 -18.73
N GLU A 249 5.50 -6.58 -19.54
CA GLU A 249 4.62 -6.27 -20.69
C GLU A 249 4.38 -7.42 -21.67
N GLU A 250 5.29 -8.37 -21.80
CA GLU A 250 5.14 -9.50 -22.75
C GLU A 250 4.17 -10.58 -22.27
N ALA A 251 3.87 -10.69 -20.98
CA ALA A 251 2.93 -11.69 -20.47
C ALA A 251 1.47 -11.33 -20.74
N VAL A 252 1.18 -10.07 -20.91
CA VAL A 252 -0.19 -9.54 -21.06
C VAL A 252 -0.83 -9.92 -22.39
N LYS A 253 -0.03 -10.15 -23.43
CA LYS A 253 -0.56 -10.48 -24.77
C LYS A 253 -1.14 -11.88 -24.93
N LYS A 254 -0.95 -12.79 -23.97
CA LYS A 254 -1.39 -14.19 -24.08
C LYS A 254 -2.58 -14.60 -23.19
N GLU A 255 -2.97 -13.79 -22.21
CA GLU A 255 -4.09 -14.12 -21.30
C GLU A 255 -5.44 -13.49 -21.69
N SER A 256 -5.65 -13.12 -22.94
CA SER A 256 -6.79 -12.30 -23.35
C SER A 256 -8.15 -13.00 -23.48
N SER A 257 -8.41 -14.17 -22.94
CA SER A 257 -9.75 -14.72 -23.16
C SER A 257 -10.47 -15.49 -22.05
N SER A 258 -9.87 -15.84 -20.92
CA SER A 258 -10.61 -16.70 -19.98
C SER A 258 -10.56 -16.40 -18.49
N GLN A 259 -9.77 -15.48 -18.02
CA GLN A 259 -9.82 -15.09 -16.58
C GLN A 259 -9.65 -13.57 -16.40
N ARG A 260 -10.70 -12.82 -16.72
CA ARG A 260 -10.89 -11.52 -16.08
C ARG A 260 -11.21 -11.74 -14.59
N ILE A 261 -10.22 -12.13 -13.82
CA ILE A 261 -10.28 -11.95 -12.38
C ILE A 261 -10.35 -10.44 -12.17
N ARG A 262 -11.45 -9.98 -11.60
CA ARG A 262 -11.71 -8.56 -11.33
C ARG A 262 -10.67 -8.04 -10.35
N LYS A 263 -9.54 -7.53 -10.84
CA LYS A 263 -8.50 -6.84 -10.05
C LYS A 263 -8.98 -5.42 -9.74
N LYS A 264 -10.01 -5.29 -8.95
CA LYS A 264 -10.46 -4.00 -8.43
C LYS A 264 -9.98 -3.86 -7.00
N SER A 265 -9.47 -2.69 -6.63
CA SER A 265 -9.11 -2.39 -5.24
C SER A 265 -10.35 -2.50 -4.36
N ALA A 266 -10.29 -3.35 -3.34
CA ALA A 266 -11.36 -3.48 -2.38
C ALA A 266 -11.21 -2.43 -1.29
N ILE A 267 -12.16 -1.53 -1.19
CA ILE A 267 -12.27 -0.55 -0.12
C ILE A 267 -13.73 -0.39 0.32
N THR A 268 -13.89 0.09 1.51
CA THR A 268 -15.21 0.38 2.06
C THR A 268 -15.47 1.88 2.02
N ILE A 269 -16.47 2.31 1.26
CA ILE A 269 -16.84 3.72 1.09
C ILE A 269 -18.27 3.94 1.61
N MET A 270 -18.45 4.97 2.43
CA MET A 270 -19.77 5.44 2.86
C MET A 270 -20.29 6.51 1.92
N LYS A 271 -21.51 6.32 1.44
CA LYS A 271 -22.27 7.30 0.66
C LYS A 271 -22.77 8.45 1.52
#